data_c2bad51c39e69ef1c54ddfad25274fba
#
_entry.id   c2bad51c39e69ef1c54ddfad25274fba
#
_cell.length_a   1.000
_cell.length_b   1.000
_cell.length_c   1.000
_cell.angle_alpha   90.00
_cell.angle_beta   90.00
_cell.angle_gamma   90.00
#
_symmetry.space_group_name_H-M   'P 1'
#
loop_
_entity.id
_entity.type
_entity.pdbx_description
1 polymer ?
#
loop_
_entity_poly.entity_id
_entity_poly.type
_entity_poly.pdbx_seq_one_letter_code
_entity_poly.pdbx_strand_id
1 'polypeptide(L)'
;QRRAEEKLELIKSFDSSFADLKAMIEMLSGSEDEELFSELNTELKNLEERLENLKLETLLNGKYDSLNAILTLHAGAGGTEAQDWVSLLYRMYTMYAEKMGYKTPLLDILDGDEAGIKSVTFLVEGENAYGYLKSEKGVHRLVRISPFDANARRHTSFASLEVMPELDDTPDIVIKPEDLKVDT
;
A
#
# COMPACT_ATOMS: atom_id res chain seq x y z
N GLN A 1 -5.12 13.35 -20.12
CA GLN A 1 -6.52 13.41 -20.56
C GLN A 1 -7.34 12.32 -19.87
N ARG A 2 -7.00 11.04 -20.01
CA ARG A 2 -7.70 9.88 -19.44
C ARG A 2 -7.95 10.00 -17.91
N ARG A 3 -6.93 10.41 -17.14
CA ARG A 3 -7.04 10.59 -15.67
C ARG A 3 -8.03 11.70 -15.26
N ALA A 4 -8.15 12.75 -16.07
CA ALA A 4 -9.12 13.82 -15.81
C ALA A 4 -10.55 13.35 -16.11
N GLU A 5 -10.73 12.53 -17.15
CA GLU A 5 -12.00 11.92 -17.52
C GLU A 5 -12.47 10.93 -16.44
N GLU A 6 -11.57 10.06 -15.95
CA GLU A 6 -11.85 9.11 -14.86
C GLU A 6 -12.28 9.83 -13.57
N LYS A 7 -11.61 10.93 -13.19
CA LYS A 7 -12.02 11.76 -12.06
C LYS A 7 -13.37 12.44 -12.26
N LEU A 8 -13.65 12.89 -13.46
CA LEU A 8 -14.96 13.50 -13.77
C LEU A 8 -16.09 12.47 -13.67
N GLU A 9 -15.87 11.25 -14.18
CA GLU A 9 -16.84 10.16 -14.07
C GLU A 9 -17.06 9.76 -12.61
N LEU A 10 -15.98 9.72 -11.80
CA LEU A 10 -16.08 9.44 -10.38
C LEU A 10 -16.95 10.49 -9.67
N ILE A 11 -16.75 11.78 -9.92
CA ILE A 11 -17.57 12.85 -9.33
C ILE A 11 -19.04 12.69 -9.74
N LYS A 12 -19.31 12.46 -11.02
CA LYS A 12 -20.67 12.23 -11.51
C LYS A 12 -21.34 11.03 -10.86
N SER A 13 -20.59 9.95 -10.61
CA SER A 13 -21.12 8.77 -9.92
C SER A 13 -21.48 9.07 -8.46
N PHE A 14 -20.75 9.94 -7.77
CA PHE A 14 -21.11 10.42 -6.44
C PHE A 14 -22.38 11.27 -6.46
N ASP A 15 -22.50 12.20 -7.41
CA ASP A 15 -23.70 13.04 -7.56
C ASP A 15 -24.95 12.18 -7.81
N SER A 16 -24.85 11.14 -8.65
CA SER A 16 -25.94 10.20 -8.91
C SER A 16 -26.29 9.41 -7.63
N SER A 17 -25.32 8.79 -6.96
CA SER A 17 -25.59 8.04 -5.73
C SER A 17 -26.21 8.91 -4.64
N PHE A 18 -25.79 10.17 -4.54
CA PHE A 18 -26.37 11.12 -3.59
C PHE A 18 -27.82 11.48 -3.94
N ALA A 19 -28.13 11.65 -5.23
CA ALA A 19 -29.51 11.90 -5.69
C ALA A 19 -30.41 10.70 -5.43
N ASP A 20 -29.92 9.48 -5.65
CA ASP A 20 -30.65 8.24 -5.39
C ASP A 20 -30.96 8.07 -3.89
N LEU A 21 -29.97 8.29 -3.01
CA LEU A 21 -30.18 8.28 -1.56
C LEU A 21 -31.23 9.32 -1.12
N LYS A 22 -31.21 10.51 -1.70
CA LYS A 22 -32.18 11.55 -1.40
C LYS A 22 -33.59 11.14 -1.80
N ALA A 23 -33.74 10.52 -2.97
CA ALA A 23 -35.04 9.99 -3.43
C ALA A 23 -35.56 8.87 -2.49
N MET A 24 -34.68 7.96 -2.05
CA MET A 24 -35.02 6.92 -1.07
C MET A 24 -35.51 7.50 0.26
N ILE A 25 -34.84 8.55 0.76
CA ILE A 25 -35.25 9.26 1.99
C ILE A 25 -36.65 9.91 1.80
N GLU A 26 -36.91 10.52 0.66
CA GLU A 26 -38.22 11.11 0.34
C GLU A 26 -39.32 10.05 0.29
N MET A 27 -39.04 8.87 -0.26
CA MET A 27 -39.99 7.73 -0.27
C MET A 27 -40.26 7.22 1.14
N LEU A 28 -39.23 7.07 1.98
CA LEU A 28 -39.36 6.62 3.37
C LEU A 28 -40.11 7.62 4.24
N SER A 29 -40.09 8.91 3.94
CA SER A 29 -40.81 9.92 4.72
C SER A 29 -42.35 9.75 4.67
N GLY A 30 -42.87 8.90 3.78
CA GLY A 30 -44.28 8.58 3.63
C GLY A 30 -44.69 7.13 3.91
N SER A 31 -43.73 6.25 4.24
CA SER A 31 -43.96 4.81 4.46
C SER A 31 -43.08 4.24 5.56
N GLU A 32 -43.59 3.27 6.35
CA GLU A 32 -42.80 2.45 7.29
C GLU A 32 -42.31 1.17 6.56
N ASP A 33 -41.49 1.33 5.53
CA ASP A 33 -40.93 0.21 4.76
C ASP A 33 -39.57 -0.17 5.31
N GLU A 34 -39.50 -1.27 6.10
CA GLU A 34 -38.25 -1.77 6.70
C GLU A 34 -37.24 -2.25 5.66
N GLU A 35 -37.71 -2.78 4.52
CA GLU A 35 -36.82 -3.28 3.45
C GLU A 35 -36.13 -2.10 2.78
N LEU A 36 -36.87 -1.07 2.41
CA LEU A 36 -36.30 0.16 1.85
C LEU A 36 -35.36 0.88 2.84
N PHE A 37 -35.66 0.85 4.13
CA PHE A 37 -34.79 1.39 5.18
C PHE A 37 -33.46 0.62 5.28
N SER A 38 -33.51 -0.71 5.17
CA SER A 38 -32.29 -1.56 5.16
C SER A 38 -31.44 -1.30 3.93
N GLU A 39 -32.06 -1.15 2.76
CA GLU A 39 -31.38 -0.82 1.51
C GLU A 39 -30.71 0.56 1.59
N LEU A 40 -31.40 1.57 2.08
CA LEU A 40 -30.88 2.92 2.31
C LEU A 40 -29.64 2.89 3.20
N ASN A 41 -29.67 2.15 4.31
CA ASN A 41 -28.52 2.04 5.21
C ASN A 41 -27.32 1.35 4.56
N THR A 42 -27.55 0.38 3.68
CA THR A 42 -26.50 -0.31 2.94
C THR A 42 -25.85 0.64 1.93
N GLU A 43 -26.65 1.33 1.15
CA GLU A 43 -26.16 2.30 0.16
C GLU A 43 -25.44 3.48 0.82
N LEU A 44 -25.93 3.96 1.98
CA LEU A 44 -25.27 5.02 2.74
C LEU A 44 -23.88 4.58 3.20
N LYS A 45 -23.72 3.38 3.75
CA LYS A 45 -22.42 2.84 4.15
C LYS A 45 -21.47 2.70 2.96
N ASN A 46 -21.96 2.20 1.84
CA ASN A 46 -21.17 2.09 0.61
C ASN A 46 -20.66 3.47 0.15
N LEU A 47 -21.52 4.49 0.20
CA LEU A 47 -21.15 5.84 -0.18
C LEU A 47 -20.15 6.45 0.79
N GLU A 48 -20.30 6.22 2.10
CA GLU A 48 -19.36 6.66 3.13
C GLU A 48 -17.95 6.05 2.92
N GLU A 49 -17.88 4.73 2.69
CA GLU A 49 -16.60 4.04 2.42
C GLU A 49 -15.92 4.59 1.13
N ARG A 50 -16.70 4.81 0.08
CA ARG A 50 -16.18 5.41 -1.16
C ARG A 50 -15.67 6.83 -0.93
N LEU A 51 -16.37 7.63 -0.12
CA LEU A 51 -15.97 9.00 0.20
C LEU A 51 -14.68 9.03 1.03
N GLU A 52 -14.53 8.13 2.01
CA GLU A 52 -13.30 8.02 2.79
C GLU A 52 -12.10 7.64 1.90
N ASN A 53 -12.27 6.71 0.97
CA ASN A 53 -11.23 6.36 0.01
C ASN A 53 -10.85 7.56 -0.88
N LEU A 54 -11.83 8.32 -1.37
CA LEU A 54 -11.56 9.51 -2.17
C LEU A 54 -10.83 10.60 -1.37
N LYS A 55 -11.17 10.78 -0.09
CA LYS A 55 -10.42 11.69 0.80
C LYS A 55 -8.96 11.27 0.92
N LEU A 56 -8.69 9.98 1.13
CA LEU A 56 -7.31 9.47 1.19
C LEU A 56 -6.55 9.76 -0.11
N GLU A 57 -7.16 9.53 -1.26
CA GLU A 57 -6.55 9.85 -2.56
C GLU A 57 -6.24 11.35 -2.71
N THR A 58 -7.10 12.23 -2.21
CA THR A 58 -6.85 13.68 -2.29
C THR A 58 -5.71 14.16 -1.41
N LEU A 59 -5.32 13.39 -0.38
CA LEU A 59 -4.15 13.67 0.46
C LEU A 59 -2.82 13.31 -0.22
N LEU A 60 -2.86 12.47 -1.27
CA LEU A 60 -1.68 12.04 -2.02
C LEU A 60 -1.31 13.07 -3.09
N ASN A 61 -0.75 14.22 -2.65
CA ASN A 61 -0.38 15.34 -3.51
C ASN A 61 1.14 15.52 -3.68
N GLY A 62 1.95 14.60 -3.17
CA GLY A 62 3.40 14.64 -3.33
C GLY A 62 3.82 14.40 -4.78
N LYS A 63 4.98 14.97 -5.16
CA LYS A 63 5.53 14.90 -6.54
C LYS A 63 5.58 13.47 -7.10
N TYR A 64 5.81 12.49 -6.24
CA TYR A 64 6.00 11.08 -6.62
C TYR A 64 4.85 10.17 -6.18
N ASP A 65 3.83 10.70 -5.51
CA ASP A 65 2.76 9.90 -4.90
C ASP A 65 1.97 9.06 -5.92
N SER A 66 1.88 9.53 -7.16
CA SER A 66 1.18 8.84 -8.24
C SER A 66 1.97 7.72 -8.92
N LEU A 67 3.24 7.53 -8.54
CA LEU A 67 4.12 6.56 -9.17
C LEU A 67 3.95 5.17 -8.56
N ASN A 68 4.48 4.17 -9.27
CA ASN A 68 4.69 2.84 -8.73
C ASN A 68 5.71 2.88 -7.58
N ALA A 69 5.73 1.85 -6.75
CA ALA A 69 6.63 1.75 -5.61
C ALA A 69 7.58 0.55 -5.74
N ILE A 70 8.86 0.76 -5.50
CA ILE A 70 9.84 -0.30 -5.31
C ILE A 70 9.99 -0.53 -3.80
N LEU A 71 9.68 -1.73 -3.35
CA LEU A 71 9.80 -2.14 -1.95
C LEU A 71 10.98 -3.08 -1.79
N THR A 72 11.83 -2.78 -0.80
CA THR A 72 12.95 -3.66 -0.44
C THR A 72 12.88 -3.97 1.05
N LEU A 73 12.75 -5.26 1.36
CA LEU A 73 12.76 -5.78 2.72
C LEU A 73 14.10 -6.44 3.02
N HIS A 74 14.65 -6.16 4.21
CA HIS A 74 15.86 -6.81 4.70
C HIS A 74 15.65 -7.35 6.12
N ALA A 75 16.14 -8.56 6.37
CA ALA A 75 16.20 -9.11 7.71
C ALA A 75 17.23 -8.31 8.55
N GLY A 76 16.78 -7.85 9.72
CA GLY A 76 17.62 -7.19 10.70
C GLY A 76 18.11 -8.13 11.81
N ALA A 77 18.23 -7.61 13.03
CA ALA A 77 18.61 -8.42 14.18
C ALA A 77 17.53 -9.46 14.51
N GLY A 78 17.93 -10.72 14.75
CA GLY A 78 17.04 -11.81 15.12
C GLY A 78 17.34 -13.15 14.41
N GLY A 79 18.36 -13.22 13.56
CA GLY A 79 18.75 -14.46 12.86
C GLY A 79 17.61 -15.03 12.00
N THR A 80 17.41 -16.36 12.06
CA THR A 80 16.35 -17.09 11.33
C THR A 80 14.95 -16.50 11.58
N GLU A 81 14.67 -16.05 12.81
CA GLU A 81 13.40 -15.42 13.16
C GLU A 81 13.16 -14.10 12.39
N ALA A 82 14.22 -13.30 12.17
CA ALA A 82 14.13 -12.07 11.38
C ALA A 82 13.92 -12.36 9.89
N GLN A 83 14.52 -13.44 9.38
CA GLN A 83 14.32 -13.90 7.98
C GLN A 83 12.89 -14.39 7.76
N ASP A 84 12.31 -15.11 8.72
CA ASP A 84 10.90 -15.52 8.69
C ASP A 84 9.96 -14.30 8.77
N TRP A 85 10.33 -13.29 9.59
CA TRP A 85 9.58 -12.03 9.66
C TRP A 85 9.53 -11.30 8.32
N VAL A 86 10.63 -11.27 7.56
CA VAL A 86 10.66 -10.72 6.20
C VAL A 86 9.69 -11.46 5.28
N SER A 87 9.62 -12.79 5.35
CA SER A 87 8.67 -13.60 4.57
C SER A 87 7.22 -13.24 4.89
N LEU A 88 6.91 -13.03 6.16
CA LEU A 88 5.57 -12.62 6.60
C LEU A 88 5.22 -11.21 6.12
N LEU A 89 6.15 -10.25 6.19
CA LEU A 89 5.98 -8.91 5.68
C LEU A 89 5.79 -8.90 4.16
N TYR A 90 6.61 -9.64 3.42
CA TYR A 90 6.50 -9.78 1.98
C TYR A 90 5.11 -10.31 1.59
N ARG A 91 4.65 -11.37 2.25
CA ARG A 91 3.29 -11.90 2.06
C ARG A 91 2.21 -10.86 2.39
N MET A 92 2.35 -10.10 3.49
CA MET A 92 1.41 -9.06 3.88
C MET A 92 1.28 -7.99 2.81
N TYR A 93 2.40 -7.47 2.30
CA TYR A 93 2.39 -6.44 1.27
C TYR A 93 1.89 -6.95 -0.08
N THR A 94 2.21 -8.18 -0.46
CA THR A 94 1.67 -8.78 -1.70
C THR A 94 0.16 -9.00 -1.62
N MET A 95 -0.36 -9.45 -0.48
CA MET A 95 -1.81 -9.57 -0.25
C MET A 95 -2.53 -8.22 -0.26
N TYR A 96 -1.90 -7.18 0.33
CA TYR A 96 -2.41 -5.82 0.26
C TYR A 96 -2.48 -5.32 -1.19
N ALA A 97 -1.40 -5.51 -1.95
CA ALA A 97 -1.31 -5.12 -3.35
C ALA A 97 -2.38 -5.85 -4.19
N GLU A 98 -2.58 -7.14 -3.98
CA GLU A 98 -3.63 -7.92 -4.65
C GLU A 98 -5.04 -7.36 -4.34
N LYS A 99 -5.31 -7.04 -3.06
CA LYS A 99 -6.57 -6.42 -2.65
C LYS A 99 -6.82 -5.07 -3.34
N MET A 100 -5.75 -4.30 -3.57
CA MET A 100 -5.80 -3.01 -4.28
C MET A 100 -5.82 -3.16 -5.81
N GLY A 101 -5.74 -4.38 -6.34
CA GLY A 101 -5.65 -4.65 -7.78
C GLY A 101 -4.29 -4.29 -8.39
N TYR A 102 -3.24 -4.17 -7.58
CA TYR A 102 -1.87 -3.88 -8.03
C TYR A 102 -1.16 -5.16 -8.44
N LYS A 103 -0.18 -5.02 -9.37
CA LYS A 103 0.73 -6.11 -9.71
C LYS A 103 1.99 -6.02 -8.87
N THR A 104 2.58 -7.17 -8.55
CA THR A 104 3.79 -7.25 -7.70
C THR A 104 4.87 -8.10 -8.37
N PRO A 105 5.47 -7.66 -9.48
CA PRO A 105 6.59 -8.38 -10.07
C PRO A 105 7.78 -8.40 -9.12
N LEU A 106 8.32 -9.60 -8.90
CA LEU A 106 9.54 -9.81 -8.13
C LEU A 106 10.75 -9.33 -8.93
N LEU A 107 11.61 -8.51 -8.32
CA LEU A 107 12.84 -8.00 -8.94
C LEU A 107 14.05 -8.80 -8.48
N ASP A 108 14.16 -9.05 -7.17
CA ASP A 108 15.26 -9.79 -6.58
C ASP A 108 14.83 -10.46 -5.28
N ILE A 109 15.40 -11.63 -4.99
CA ILE A 109 15.17 -12.35 -3.74
C ILE A 109 16.42 -13.11 -3.32
N LEU A 110 16.76 -13.00 -2.05
CA LEU A 110 17.79 -13.77 -1.40
C LEU A 110 17.18 -14.53 -0.23
N ASP A 111 17.13 -15.84 -0.37
CA ASP A 111 16.60 -16.72 0.67
C ASP A 111 17.49 -16.72 1.93
N GLY A 112 16.88 -17.08 3.04
CA GLY A 112 17.60 -17.30 4.29
C GLY A 112 18.35 -18.63 4.29
N ASP A 113 19.39 -18.73 5.10
CA ASP A 113 20.25 -19.93 5.14
C ASP A 113 19.51 -21.17 5.67
N GLU A 114 18.57 -21.01 6.60
CA GLU A 114 17.81 -22.10 7.24
C GLU A 114 16.32 -21.99 6.92
N ALA A 115 15.76 -20.81 6.96
CA ALA A 115 14.35 -20.53 6.68
C ALA A 115 14.14 -19.04 6.39
N GLY A 116 13.03 -18.74 5.72
CA GLY A 116 12.62 -17.37 5.47
C GLY A 116 13.40 -16.69 4.35
N ILE A 117 13.36 -15.37 4.33
CA ILE A 117 13.95 -14.51 3.28
C ILE A 117 14.93 -13.55 3.96
N LYS A 118 16.17 -13.48 3.46
CA LYS A 118 17.18 -12.53 3.94
C LYS A 118 16.96 -11.13 3.38
N SER A 119 16.64 -11.05 2.10
CA SER A 119 16.21 -9.82 1.45
C SER A 119 15.30 -10.08 0.27
N VAL A 120 14.36 -9.18 0.00
CA VAL A 120 13.51 -9.26 -1.18
C VAL A 120 13.22 -7.84 -1.69
N THR A 121 13.33 -7.68 -3.01
CA THR A 121 12.97 -6.45 -3.71
C THR A 121 11.89 -6.77 -4.73
N PHE A 122 10.80 -6.05 -4.69
CA PHE A 122 9.67 -6.20 -5.61
C PHE A 122 9.06 -4.86 -5.96
N LEU A 123 8.50 -4.78 -7.15
CA LEU A 123 7.78 -3.62 -7.63
C LEU A 123 6.31 -3.75 -7.25
N VAL A 124 5.66 -2.65 -6.92
CA VAL A 124 4.20 -2.55 -6.76
C VAL A 124 3.69 -1.60 -7.83
N GLU A 125 3.09 -2.17 -8.87
CA GLU A 125 2.57 -1.44 -10.01
C GLU A 125 1.10 -1.10 -9.81
N GLY A 126 0.80 0.18 -9.66
CA GLY A 126 -0.56 0.65 -9.50
C GLY A 126 -0.65 2.14 -9.26
N GLU A 127 -1.84 2.71 -9.47
CA GLU A 127 -2.07 4.13 -9.25
C GLU A 127 -1.88 4.50 -7.79
N ASN A 128 -1.07 5.52 -7.52
CA ASN A 128 -0.72 6.01 -6.20
C ASN A 128 -0.03 4.97 -5.27
N ALA A 129 0.54 3.90 -5.83
CA ALA A 129 1.18 2.84 -5.03
C ALA A 129 2.26 3.39 -4.10
N TYR A 130 3.14 4.27 -4.60
CA TYR A 130 4.14 4.92 -3.77
C TYR A 130 3.50 5.83 -2.71
N GLY A 131 2.47 6.59 -3.07
CA GLY A 131 1.78 7.48 -2.14
C GLY A 131 1.23 6.77 -0.91
N TYR A 132 0.62 5.59 -1.10
CA TYR A 132 0.10 4.76 -0.02
C TYR A 132 1.20 4.07 0.80
N LEU A 133 2.25 3.59 0.14
CA LEU A 133 3.26 2.75 0.77
C LEU A 133 4.45 3.52 1.36
N LYS A 134 4.68 4.78 0.97
CA LYS A 134 5.82 5.58 1.44
C LYS A 134 5.92 5.72 2.95
N SER A 135 4.79 5.74 3.65
CA SER A 135 4.74 5.86 5.11
C SER A 135 5.07 4.57 5.85
N GLU A 136 5.08 3.43 5.14
CA GLU A 136 5.49 2.14 5.69
C GLU A 136 7.02 1.99 5.79
N LYS A 137 7.78 2.90 5.17
CA LYS A 137 9.25 2.90 5.22
C LYS A 137 9.74 2.99 6.66
N GLY A 138 10.55 2.02 7.07
CA GLY A 138 11.14 2.01 8.40
C GLY A 138 11.45 0.62 8.94
N VAL A 139 11.57 0.52 10.25
CA VAL A 139 11.88 -0.73 10.96
C VAL A 139 10.62 -1.34 11.54
N HIS A 140 10.35 -2.57 11.14
CA HIS A 140 9.22 -3.38 11.58
C HIS A 140 9.66 -4.34 12.68
N ARG A 141 9.01 -4.26 13.83
CA ARG A 141 9.31 -5.08 15.01
C ARG A 141 8.29 -6.18 15.17
N LEU A 142 8.77 -7.43 15.29
CA LEU A 142 7.96 -8.59 15.67
C LEU A 142 8.31 -9.04 17.07
N VAL A 143 7.29 -9.31 17.89
CA VAL A 143 7.44 -9.94 19.21
C VAL A 143 6.47 -11.11 19.29
N ARG A 144 7.00 -12.34 19.27
CA ARG A 144 6.19 -13.57 19.36
C ARG A 144 6.96 -14.70 20.08
N ILE A 145 6.27 -15.77 20.39
CA ILE A 145 6.92 -17.03 20.73
C ILE A 145 7.53 -17.58 19.44
N SER A 146 8.86 -17.82 19.48
CA SER A 146 9.58 -18.28 18.29
C SER A 146 9.22 -19.72 17.93
N PRO A 147 8.83 -20.02 16.68
CA PRO A 147 8.65 -21.38 16.20
C PRO A 147 9.98 -22.12 16.02
N PHE A 148 11.11 -21.42 16.06
CA PHE A 148 12.47 -21.97 15.88
C PHE A 148 13.17 -22.23 17.23
N ASP A 149 12.58 -21.83 18.36
CA ASP A 149 13.13 -22.05 19.70
C ASP A 149 12.46 -23.25 20.36
N ALA A 150 13.23 -24.33 20.59
CA ALA A 150 12.75 -25.54 21.24
C ALA A 150 12.17 -25.28 22.65
N ASN A 151 12.57 -24.20 23.31
CA ASN A 151 12.09 -23.83 24.66
C ASN A 151 10.84 -22.91 24.60
N ALA A 152 10.30 -22.64 23.41
CA ALA A 152 9.13 -21.78 23.21
C ALA A 152 9.26 -20.39 23.88
N ARG A 153 10.46 -19.83 23.89
CA ARG A 153 10.71 -18.51 24.46
C ARG A 153 10.22 -17.40 23.53
N ARG A 154 9.91 -16.27 24.14
CA ARG A 154 9.52 -15.06 23.43
C ARG A 154 10.76 -14.37 22.86
N HIS A 155 10.75 -14.15 21.55
CA HIS A 155 11.82 -13.45 20.83
C HIS A 155 11.34 -12.13 20.25
N THR A 156 12.28 -11.21 20.06
CA THR A 156 12.07 -9.95 19.34
C THR A 156 12.96 -9.94 18.11
N SER A 157 12.37 -9.68 16.96
CA SER A 157 13.05 -9.63 15.67
C SER A 157 12.72 -8.35 14.94
N PHE A 158 13.62 -7.91 14.08
CA PHE A 158 13.49 -6.69 13.33
C PHE A 158 13.69 -6.96 11.84
N ALA A 159 12.93 -6.24 11.01
CA ALA A 159 13.12 -6.17 9.56
C ALA A 159 13.03 -4.71 9.14
N SER A 160 13.80 -4.31 8.16
CA SER A 160 13.69 -2.98 7.54
C SER A 160 12.92 -3.06 6.25
N LEU A 161 12.07 -2.05 6.01
CA LEU A 161 11.42 -1.81 4.74
C LEU A 161 11.92 -0.49 4.16
N GLU A 162 12.45 -0.53 2.96
CA GLU A 162 12.64 0.63 2.12
C GLU A 162 11.54 0.73 1.08
N VAL A 163 11.09 1.96 0.85
CA VAL A 163 10.09 2.28 -0.18
C VAL A 163 10.65 3.42 -1.02
N MET A 164 10.77 3.19 -2.31
CA MET A 164 11.25 4.16 -3.30
C MET A 164 10.24 4.30 -4.44
N PRO A 165 10.07 5.49 -5.02
CA PRO A 165 9.26 5.64 -6.23
C PRO A 165 10.00 5.05 -7.43
N GLU A 166 9.28 4.41 -8.35
CA GLU A 166 9.80 4.05 -9.65
C GLU A 166 9.89 5.31 -10.53
N LEU A 167 11.10 5.71 -10.88
CA LEU A 167 11.35 6.89 -11.73
C LEU A 167 11.63 6.43 -13.16
N ASP A 168 10.83 6.89 -14.11
CA ASP A 168 11.02 6.62 -15.54
C ASP A 168 12.21 7.38 -16.13
N ASP A 169 12.51 8.57 -15.60
CA ASP A 169 13.61 9.41 -16.03
C ASP A 169 14.64 9.58 -14.91
N THR A 170 15.84 9.07 -15.12
CA THR A 170 16.98 9.54 -14.34
C THR A 170 17.24 10.99 -14.73
N PRO A 171 17.22 11.95 -13.77
CA PRO A 171 17.63 13.31 -14.11
C PRO A 171 19.03 13.25 -14.70
N ASP A 172 19.23 13.89 -15.86
CA ASP A 172 20.53 14.02 -16.50
C ASP A 172 21.45 14.86 -15.58
N ILE A 173 22.02 14.19 -14.59
CA ILE A 173 23.03 14.78 -13.73
C ILE A 173 24.35 14.73 -14.51
N VAL A 174 24.69 15.83 -15.13
CA VAL A 174 25.99 15.98 -15.81
C VAL A 174 27.06 16.24 -14.74
N ILE A 175 27.82 15.21 -14.39
CA ILE A 175 29.00 15.32 -13.52
C ILE A 175 30.17 15.75 -14.40
N LYS A 176 30.64 16.98 -14.23
CA LYS A 176 31.82 17.46 -14.95
C LYS A 176 33.09 16.89 -14.30
N PRO A 177 34.16 16.67 -15.09
CA PRO A 177 35.45 16.19 -14.55
C PRO A 177 36.00 17.09 -13.41
N GLU A 178 35.71 18.39 -13.45
CA GLU A 178 36.10 19.37 -12.44
C GLU A 178 35.36 19.22 -11.09
N ASP A 179 34.22 18.51 -11.09
CA ASP A 179 33.42 18.23 -9.88
C ASP A 179 33.91 16.96 -9.14
N LEU A 180 34.86 16.23 -9.75
CA LEU A 180 35.42 15.00 -9.18
C LEU A 180 36.77 15.28 -8.54
N LYS A 181 36.88 14.99 -7.24
CA LYS A 181 38.17 14.94 -6.55
C LYS A 181 38.51 13.47 -6.32
N VAL A 182 39.61 13.03 -6.96
CA VAL A 182 40.15 11.68 -6.78
C VAL A 182 41.36 11.80 -5.83
N ASP A 183 41.20 11.23 -4.63
CA ASP A 183 42.34 11.07 -3.71
C ASP A 183 42.98 9.70 -4.00
N THR A 184 44.30 9.71 -4.33
CA THR A 184 45.11 8.53 -4.59
C THR A 184 45.89 8.12 -3.35
#